data_8e6e0ea852d58bcdb462312b60d1e6fb
#
_entry.id   8e6e0ea852d58bcdb462312b60d1e6fb
#
_cell.length_a   1.000
_cell.length_b   1.000
_cell.length_c   1.000
_cell.angle_alpha   90.00
_cell.angle_beta   90.00
_cell.angle_gamma   90.00
#
_symmetry.space_group_name_H-M   'P 1'
#
loop_
_entity.id
_entity.type
_entity.pdbx_description
1 polymer ?
#
loop_
_entity_poly.entity_id
_entity_poly.type
_entity_poly.pdbx_seq_one_letter_code
_entity_poly.pdbx_strand_id
1 'polypeptide(L)'
;MHDMAEPLKKLTLKGFKSIESLTDFELRPLNVLIGANGSGKTNFVDFFRLLRAMADESLQRFVTEHGGPDGFFYLGPKHTRQMAARVEFGSNAYEFELSATAVSQMMIDAERTQYSPYTAKIRGHGRLESVLRNIPGIGHYVYAAVSSWTVYHFHDTSLPAGMRREHSVRDRAGLRHDASNIAPFLLNLCEEHKGSYDLIRDTVRMIAPFFDDFILEPQTKGPEEKVRLEWRQKGSDYPFHAYQLSDGMIRFICLATALLQPVPPATIVIDEPELGLHPFAIGLLANLIQSASERTQVIVSTQSPALLDLFKPEDVIVVNRQAGHSTFDRPNQDELREWLAEYSMAELWQKNVLRAGPAND
;
A
#
# COMPACT_ATOMS: atom_id res chain seq x y z
N MET A 1 -8.63 12.07 22.59
CA MET A 1 -9.05 11.91 21.18
C MET A 1 -7.77 11.74 20.39
N HIS A 2 -7.47 10.54 19.92
CA HIS A 2 -6.41 10.38 18.93
C HIS A 2 -6.92 11.09 17.66
N ASP A 3 -6.22 12.15 17.28
CA ASP A 3 -6.38 12.78 15.98
C ASP A 3 -6.09 11.70 14.93
N MET A 4 -7.14 11.07 14.43
CA MET A 4 -7.00 10.05 13.38
C MET A 4 -6.40 10.76 12.17
N ALA A 5 -5.25 10.28 11.72
CA ALA A 5 -4.64 10.78 10.49
C ALA A 5 -5.65 10.66 9.35
N GLU A 6 -5.85 11.73 8.59
CA GLU A 6 -6.88 11.76 7.56
C GLU A 6 -6.43 11.04 6.28
N PRO A 7 -7.35 10.34 5.59
CA PRO A 7 -7.07 9.69 4.32
C PRO A 7 -6.82 10.70 3.20
N LEU A 8 -6.11 10.27 2.17
CA LEU A 8 -5.85 11.05 0.98
C LEU A 8 -7.15 11.28 0.18
N LYS A 9 -7.53 12.54 -0.04
CA LYS A 9 -8.73 12.93 -0.81
C LYS A 9 -8.43 13.20 -2.28
N LYS A 10 -7.35 13.97 -2.55
CA LYS A 10 -6.96 14.34 -3.90
C LYS A 10 -5.47 14.23 -4.10
N LEU A 11 -5.09 13.83 -5.29
CA LEU A 11 -3.72 13.72 -5.75
C LEU A 11 -3.53 14.49 -7.05
N THR A 12 -2.55 15.40 -7.05
CA THR A 12 -1.95 15.94 -8.26
C THR A 12 -0.51 15.47 -8.34
N LEU A 13 -0.11 14.88 -9.47
CA LEU A 13 1.22 14.33 -9.69
C LEU A 13 1.66 14.64 -11.12
N LYS A 14 2.83 15.24 -11.27
CA LYS A 14 3.37 15.65 -12.58
C LYS A 14 4.81 15.19 -12.73
N GLY A 15 5.10 14.60 -13.87
CA GLY A 15 6.46 14.24 -14.24
C GLY A 15 7.07 13.04 -13.50
N PHE A 16 6.24 12.11 -12.99
CA PHE A 16 6.70 10.97 -12.20
C PHE A 16 6.60 9.64 -12.97
N LYS A 17 7.74 8.99 -13.22
CA LYS A 17 7.85 7.70 -13.91
C LYS A 17 7.04 7.66 -15.21
N SER A 18 5.98 6.85 -15.31
CA SER A 18 5.09 6.84 -16.47
C SER A 18 3.96 7.86 -16.42
N ILE A 19 3.82 8.61 -15.33
CA ILE A 19 2.77 9.60 -15.12
C ILE A 19 3.28 10.97 -15.54
N GLU A 20 2.88 11.41 -16.72
CA GLU A 20 3.20 12.75 -17.20
C GLU A 20 2.44 13.82 -16.41
N SER A 21 1.12 13.65 -16.29
CA SER A 21 0.26 14.54 -15.53
C SER A 21 -1.00 13.83 -15.04
N LEU A 22 -1.23 13.89 -13.74
CA LEU A 22 -2.47 13.48 -13.07
C LEU A 22 -2.89 14.67 -12.21
N THR A 23 -4.05 15.28 -12.50
CA THR A 23 -4.46 16.52 -11.84
C THR A 23 -5.76 16.34 -11.10
N ASP A 24 -5.78 16.78 -9.82
CA ASP A 24 -6.95 16.77 -8.92
C ASP A 24 -7.70 15.44 -8.88
N PHE A 25 -6.95 14.34 -8.97
CA PHE A 25 -7.51 13.01 -9.00
C PHE A 25 -8.10 12.63 -7.64
N GLU A 26 -9.40 12.38 -7.61
CA GLU A 26 -10.13 12.07 -6.39
C GLU A 26 -9.97 10.60 -5.98
N LEU A 27 -9.64 10.38 -4.71
CA LEU A 27 -9.57 9.05 -4.09
C LEU A 27 -10.75 8.84 -3.15
N ARG A 28 -11.29 7.64 -3.17
CA ARG A 28 -12.43 7.17 -2.38
C ARG A 28 -11.95 6.32 -1.20
N PRO A 29 -12.83 5.92 -0.27
CA PRO A 29 -12.47 4.96 0.78
C PRO A 29 -11.88 3.66 0.22
N LEU A 30 -12.43 3.13 -0.89
CA LEU A 30 -11.88 2.00 -1.64
C LEU A 30 -11.50 2.45 -3.07
N ASN A 31 -10.31 2.03 -3.51
CA ASN A 31 -9.79 2.31 -4.85
C ASN A 31 -9.12 1.06 -5.41
N VAL A 32 -9.64 0.53 -6.50
CA VAL A 32 -9.14 -0.69 -7.13
C VAL A 32 -8.58 -0.36 -8.51
N LEU A 33 -7.26 -0.32 -8.62
CA LEU A 33 -6.56 -0.03 -9.86
C LEU A 33 -6.47 -1.28 -10.72
N ILE A 34 -7.00 -1.23 -11.93
CA ILE A 34 -6.89 -2.29 -12.94
C ILE A 34 -6.21 -1.78 -14.20
N GLY A 35 -5.65 -2.67 -14.99
CA GLY A 35 -5.01 -2.32 -16.26
C GLY A 35 -3.96 -3.37 -16.65
N ALA A 36 -3.51 -3.31 -17.89
CA ALA A 36 -2.49 -4.21 -18.40
C ALA A 36 -1.15 -4.09 -17.69
N ASN A 37 -0.26 -5.07 -17.88
CA ASN A 37 1.13 -4.97 -17.44
C ASN A 37 1.80 -3.74 -18.08
N GLY A 38 2.55 -2.97 -17.29
CA GLY A 38 3.20 -1.77 -17.78
C GLY A 38 2.28 -0.54 -17.93
N SER A 39 0.98 -0.62 -17.58
CA SER A 39 0.07 0.54 -17.64
C SER A 39 0.44 1.66 -16.65
N GLY A 40 1.13 1.35 -15.55
CA GLY A 40 1.55 2.34 -14.55
C GLY A 40 0.95 2.16 -13.15
N LYS A 41 0.22 1.06 -12.89
CA LYS A 41 -0.33 0.74 -11.57
C LYS A 41 0.75 0.74 -10.48
N THR A 42 1.83 0.00 -10.70
CA THR A 42 2.97 -0.05 -9.77
C THR A 42 3.65 1.32 -9.62
N ASN A 43 3.69 2.14 -10.68
CA ASN A 43 4.23 3.50 -10.57
C ASN A 43 3.36 4.39 -9.66
N PHE A 44 2.04 4.21 -9.68
CA PHE A 44 1.14 4.87 -8.74
C PHE A 44 1.40 4.43 -7.29
N VAL A 45 1.58 3.12 -7.06
CA VAL A 45 1.96 2.57 -5.75
C VAL A 45 3.31 3.10 -5.28
N ASP A 46 4.31 3.18 -6.17
CA ASP A 46 5.65 3.70 -5.85
C ASP A 46 5.65 5.16 -5.43
N PHE A 47 4.67 5.94 -5.87
CA PHE A 47 4.50 7.30 -5.38
C PHE A 47 4.24 7.36 -3.86
N PHE A 48 3.46 6.43 -3.31
CA PHE A 48 3.25 6.35 -1.86
C PHE A 48 4.51 5.91 -1.11
N ARG A 49 5.33 5.05 -1.73
CA ARG A 49 6.65 4.66 -1.17
C ARG A 49 7.60 5.86 -1.13
N LEU A 50 7.62 6.66 -2.20
CA LEU A 50 8.40 7.91 -2.24
C LEU A 50 7.97 8.88 -1.14
N LEU A 51 6.66 9.11 -0.98
CA LEU A 51 6.11 9.95 0.08
C LEU A 51 6.51 9.46 1.47
N ARG A 52 6.44 8.16 1.69
CA ARG A 52 6.87 7.55 2.95
C ARG A 52 8.37 7.77 3.19
N ALA A 53 9.21 7.57 2.19
CA ALA A 53 10.64 7.81 2.29
C ALA A 53 10.97 9.26 2.61
N MET A 54 10.20 10.22 2.06
CA MET A 54 10.33 11.64 2.42
C MET A 54 9.96 11.88 3.88
N ALA A 55 8.83 11.34 4.36
CA ALA A 55 8.41 11.49 5.75
C ALA A 55 9.39 10.86 6.75
N ASP A 56 10.02 9.76 6.39
CA ASP A 56 11.00 9.03 7.21
C ASP A 56 12.43 9.57 7.10
N GLU A 57 12.64 10.71 6.40
CA GLU A 57 13.98 11.31 6.17
C GLU A 57 14.96 10.30 5.53
N SER A 58 14.49 9.51 4.57
CA SER A 58 15.23 8.44 3.91
C SER A 58 15.14 8.49 2.38
N LEU A 59 14.86 9.67 1.82
CA LEU A 59 14.67 9.88 0.38
C LEU A 59 15.89 9.41 -0.43
N GLN A 60 17.10 9.82 -0.03
CA GLN A 60 18.31 9.46 -0.79
C GLN A 60 18.57 7.95 -0.78
N ARG A 61 18.36 7.29 0.38
CA ARG A 61 18.47 5.85 0.49
C ARG A 61 17.48 5.16 -0.44
N PHE A 62 16.20 5.57 -0.38
CA PHE A 62 15.13 5.02 -1.23
C PHE A 62 15.46 5.17 -2.71
N VAL A 63 15.87 6.37 -3.13
CA VAL A 63 16.24 6.66 -4.53
C VAL A 63 17.44 5.81 -4.98
N THR A 64 18.44 5.66 -4.13
CA THR A 64 19.65 4.85 -4.44
C THR A 64 19.30 3.37 -4.59
N GLU A 65 18.49 2.82 -3.69
CA GLU A 65 18.00 1.43 -3.74
C GLU A 65 17.16 1.13 -5.00
N HIS A 66 16.56 2.17 -5.60
CA HIS A 66 15.76 2.08 -6.83
C HIS A 66 16.53 2.50 -8.10
N GLY A 67 17.85 2.50 -8.07
CA GLY A 67 18.69 2.72 -9.26
C GLY A 67 19.01 4.18 -9.57
N GLY A 68 18.79 5.08 -8.60
CA GLY A 68 19.12 6.50 -8.75
C GLY A 68 17.92 7.37 -9.18
N PRO A 69 18.09 8.70 -9.22
CA PRO A 69 17.00 9.64 -9.43
C PRO A 69 16.37 9.59 -10.82
N ASP A 70 17.16 9.25 -11.85
CA ASP A 70 16.73 9.34 -13.24
C ASP A 70 15.47 8.53 -13.55
N GLY A 71 15.32 7.35 -12.92
CA GLY A 71 14.17 6.49 -13.08
C GLY A 71 12.86 7.01 -12.46
N PHE A 72 12.92 8.10 -11.70
CA PHE A 72 11.73 8.72 -11.09
C PHE A 72 11.10 9.81 -11.96
N PHE A 73 11.78 10.29 -13.00
CA PHE A 73 11.27 11.34 -13.88
C PHE A 73 10.63 10.76 -15.15
N TYR A 74 9.50 11.32 -15.55
CA TYR A 74 8.83 10.95 -16.81
C TYR A 74 9.76 11.17 -18.00
N LEU A 75 10.04 10.09 -18.74
CA LEU A 75 11.02 10.03 -19.84
C LEU A 75 12.44 10.50 -19.45
N GLY A 76 12.74 10.47 -18.14
CA GLY A 76 14.05 10.84 -17.59
C GLY A 76 14.29 12.35 -17.43
N PRO A 77 15.37 12.76 -16.72
CA PRO A 77 15.60 14.14 -16.33
C PRO A 77 15.95 15.08 -17.49
N LYS A 78 16.30 14.54 -18.65
CA LYS A 78 16.51 15.36 -19.88
C LYS A 78 15.20 15.86 -20.45
N HIS A 79 14.13 15.10 -20.31
CA HIS A 79 12.79 15.46 -20.75
C HIS A 79 12.03 16.20 -19.65
N THR A 80 12.00 15.62 -18.47
CA THR A 80 11.29 16.15 -17.30
C THR A 80 12.30 16.59 -16.25
N ARG A 81 12.59 17.90 -16.21
CA ARG A 81 13.60 18.45 -15.30
C ARG A 81 13.17 18.45 -13.84
N GLN A 82 11.85 18.48 -13.60
CA GLN A 82 11.27 18.59 -12.28
C GLN A 82 9.99 17.76 -12.20
N MET A 83 9.82 17.00 -11.15
CA MET A 83 8.55 16.43 -10.79
C MET A 83 7.88 17.25 -9.69
N ALA A 84 6.57 17.31 -9.70
CA ALA A 84 5.79 18.03 -8.71
C ALA A 84 4.63 17.17 -8.22
N ALA A 85 4.34 17.26 -6.93
CA ALA A 85 3.19 16.59 -6.35
C ALA A 85 2.46 17.48 -5.36
N ARG A 86 1.13 17.29 -5.30
CA ARG A 86 0.24 17.85 -4.28
C ARG A 86 -0.69 16.75 -3.79
N VAL A 87 -0.72 16.54 -2.49
CA VAL A 87 -1.61 15.61 -1.81
C VAL A 87 -2.52 16.39 -0.85
N GLU A 88 -3.84 16.13 -0.92
CA GLU A 88 -4.84 16.81 -0.11
C GLU A 88 -5.58 15.81 0.78
N PHE A 89 -5.69 16.12 2.06
CA PHE A 89 -6.36 15.31 3.07
C PHE A 89 -7.00 16.22 4.11
N GLY A 90 -8.28 16.02 4.38
CA GLY A 90 -9.04 16.93 5.22
C GLY A 90 -8.99 18.37 4.71
N SER A 91 -8.60 19.26 5.59
CA SER A 91 -8.34 20.68 5.27
C SER A 91 -6.86 20.97 5.01
N ASN A 92 -6.04 19.92 5.00
CA ASN A 92 -4.60 20.01 4.83
C ASN A 92 -4.19 19.63 3.41
N ALA A 93 -3.06 20.19 2.96
CA ALA A 93 -2.35 19.76 1.78
C ALA A 93 -0.84 19.78 1.98
N TYR A 94 -0.15 18.93 1.25
CA TYR A 94 1.30 18.89 1.17
C TYR A 94 1.73 18.93 -0.28
N GLU A 95 2.65 19.85 -0.59
CA GLU A 95 3.19 20.06 -1.93
C GLU A 95 4.70 19.97 -1.89
N PHE A 96 5.28 19.38 -2.92
CA PHE A 96 6.73 19.38 -3.11
C PHE A 96 7.11 19.32 -4.59
N GLU A 97 8.33 19.76 -4.84
CA GLU A 97 8.97 19.75 -6.15
C GLU A 97 10.36 19.11 -6.00
N LEU A 98 10.65 18.12 -6.87
CA LEU A 98 11.91 17.38 -6.84
C LEU A 98 12.61 17.49 -8.19
N SER A 99 13.96 17.57 -8.16
CA SER A 99 14.81 17.54 -9.36
C SER A 99 15.99 16.58 -9.16
N ALA A 100 16.62 16.16 -10.27
CA ALA A 100 17.85 15.40 -10.23
C ALA A 100 19.05 16.34 -10.28
N THR A 101 20.06 16.11 -9.43
CA THR A 101 21.31 16.83 -9.45
C THR A 101 22.32 16.21 -10.43
N ALA A 102 23.33 16.98 -10.84
CA ALA A 102 24.41 16.48 -11.70
C ALA A 102 25.26 15.35 -11.06
N VAL A 103 25.16 15.16 -9.74
CA VAL A 103 25.84 14.09 -9.01
C VAL A 103 24.92 12.93 -8.67
N SER A 104 23.83 12.75 -9.43
CA SER A 104 22.85 11.66 -9.30
C SER A 104 22.19 11.56 -7.92
N GLN A 105 21.83 12.70 -7.33
CA GLN A 105 21.02 12.78 -6.11
C GLN A 105 19.66 13.37 -6.41
N MET A 106 18.63 13.01 -5.63
CA MET A 106 17.34 13.67 -5.66
C MET A 106 17.38 14.90 -4.77
N MET A 107 16.97 16.05 -5.31
CA MET A 107 16.93 17.31 -4.57
C MET A 107 15.51 17.79 -4.40
N ILE A 108 15.17 18.26 -3.21
CA ILE A 108 13.90 18.91 -2.88
C ILE A 108 14.05 20.40 -3.21
N ASP A 109 13.47 20.84 -4.32
CA ASP A 109 13.53 22.24 -4.77
C ASP A 109 12.58 23.12 -3.99
N ALA A 110 11.39 22.59 -3.68
CA ALA A 110 10.39 23.29 -2.90
C ALA A 110 9.58 22.30 -2.06
N GLU A 111 9.14 22.74 -0.90
CA GLU A 111 8.29 21.98 0.00
C GLU A 111 7.32 22.95 0.70
N ARG A 112 6.02 22.63 0.76
CA ARG A 112 4.97 23.47 1.34
C ARG A 112 3.94 22.64 2.07
N THR A 113 3.46 23.15 3.19
CA THR A 113 2.29 22.63 3.90
C THR A 113 1.18 23.67 3.86
N GLN A 114 -0.06 23.23 3.70
CA GLN A 114 -1.23 24.11 3.66
C GLN A 114 -2.29 23.59 4.62
N TYR A 115 -2.92 24.55 5.31
CA TYR A 115 -4.20 24.37 5.99
C TYR A 115 -5.12 25.47 5.51
N SER A 116 -6.15 25.13 4.76
CA SER A 116 -6.99 26.15 4.09
C SER A 116 -7.61 27.14 5.09
N PRO A 117 -7.46 28.49 4.91
CA PRO A 117 -6.84 29.15 3.75
C PRO A 117 -5.32 29.45 3.89
N TYR A 118 -4.66 28.98 4.94
CA TYR A 118 -3.28 29.31 5.26
C TYR A 118 -2.29 28.38 4.56
N THR A 119 -1.23 28.95 3.99
CA THR A 119 -0.12 28.21 3.37
C THR A 119 1.17 28.53 4.11
N ALA A 120 1.87 27.49 4.56
CA ALA A 120 3.19 27.62 5.14
C ALA A 120 4.24 27.02 4.18
N LYS A 121 5.10 27.90 3.63
CA LYS A 121 6.25 27.45 2.84
C LYS A 121 7.34 26.95 3.78
N ILE A 122 7.79 25.71 3.56
CA ILE A 122 8.93 25.18 4.30
C ILE A 122 10.19 25.85 3.78
N ARG A 123 10.89 26.55 4.65
CA ARG A 123 12.08 27.33 4.29
C ARG A 123 13.25 26.39 3.93
N GLY A 124 13.99 26.78 2.91
CA GLY A 124 15.18 26.10 2.40
C GLY A 124 14.92 25.45 1.03
N HIS A 125 15.81 25.74 0.12
CA HIS A 125 15.84 25.15 -1.21
C HIS A 125 17.08 24.25 -1.32
N GLY A 126 17.02 23.26 -2.19
CA GLY A 126 18.18 22.41 -2.46
C GLY A 126 18.53 21.45 -1.33
N ARG A 127 17.52 20.88 -0.65
CA ARG A 127 17.73 19.87 0.38
C ARG A 127 17.69 18.47 -0.20
N LEU A 128 18.43 17.58 0.44
CA LEU A 128 18.47 16.17 0.08
C LEU A 128 17.45 15.34 0.84
N GLU A 129 16.99 15.79 2.00
CA GLU A 129 15.96 15.14 2.80
C GLU A 129 14.86 16.13 3.19
N SER A 130 13.63 15.63 3.37
CA SER A 130 12.51 16.40 3.90
C SER A 130 12.74 16.76 5.36
N VAL A 131 12.25 17.91 5.76
CA VAL A 131 12.21 18.31 7.18
C VAL A 131 10.79 18.29 7.74
N LEU A 132 9.85 17.67 7.02
CA LEU A 132 8.43 17.64 7.38
C LEU A 132 8.20 17.16 8.81
N ARG A 133 8.95 16.16 9.25
CA ARG A 133 8.88 15.60 10.61
C ARG A 133 9.12 16.62 11.71
N ASN A 134 9.96 17.61 11.43
CA ASN A 134 10.44 18.59 12.42
C ASN A 134 9.69 19.93 12.36
N ILE A 135 8.63 20.05 11.55
CA ILE A 135 7.88 21.28 11.38
C ILE A 135 6.71 21.34 12.37
N PRO A 136 6.65 22.36 13.22
CA PRO A 136 5.56 22.53 14.17
C PRO A 136 4.27 23.00 13.47
N GLY A 137 3.14 22.88 14.16
CA GLY A 137 1.84 23.33 13.67
C GLY A 137 1.33 22.50 12.52
N ILE A 138 1.03 23.12 11.37
CA ILE A 138 0.49 22.44 10.16
C ILE A 138 1.38 21.27 9.73
N GLY A 139 2.70 21.43 9.81
CA GLY A 139 3.65 20.40 9.45
C GLY A 139 3.48 19.11 10.26
N HIS A 140 3.15 19.23 11.55
CA HIS A 140 2.92 18.06 12.40
C HIS A 140 1.72 17.22 11.91
N TYR A 141 0.59 17.87 11.57
CA TYR A 141 -0.59 17.17 11.05
C TYR A 141 -0.32 16.52 9.68
N VAL A 142 0.41 17.24 8.81
CA VAL A 142 0.82 16.72 7.50
C VAL A 142 1.74 15.51 7.67
N TYR A 143 2.74 15.61 8.56
CA TYR A 143 3.62 14.49 8.86
C TYR A 143 2.84 13.28 9.41
N ALA A 144 1.94 13.50 10.37
CA ALA A 144 1.13 12.43 10.95
C ALA A 144 0.29 11.70 9.89
N ALA A 145 -0.31 12.45 8.94
CA ALA A 145 -1.06 11.86 7.84
C ALA A 145 -0.15 11.04 6.91
N VAL A 146 0.89 11.66 6.33
CA VAL A 146 1.77 11.02 5.34
C VAL A 146 2.52 9.83 5.95
N SER A 147 3.00 9.95 7.18
CA SER A 147 3.72 8.87 7.88
C SER A 147 2.82 7.70 8.29
N SER A 148 1.51 7.89 8.35
CA SER A 148 0.55 6.81 8.61
C SER A 148 0.22 5.98 7.36
N TRP A 149 0.49 6.49 6.15
CA TRP A 149 0.19 5.73 4.92
C TRP A 149 1.19 4.60 4.75
N THR A 150 0.66 3.40 4.56
CA THR A 150 1.50 2.19 4.49
C THR A 150 1.25 1.45 3.18
N VAL A 151 2.33 1.21 2.45
CA VAL A 151 2.32 0.35 1.26
C VAL A 151 2.75 -1.04 1.70
N TYR A 152 1.82 -1.95 1.81
CA TYR A 152 2.13 -3.36 2.11
C TYR A 152 2.59 -4.10 0.86
N HIS A 153 3.66 -4.84 1.02
CA HIS A 153 4.31 -5.59 -0.05
C HIS A 153 4.70 -6.99 0.45
N PHE A 154 3.80 -7.94 0.29
CA PHE A 154 3.97 -9.31 0.79
C PHE A 154 4.36 -10.30 -0.31
N HIS A 155 5.13 -9.85 -1.32
CA HIS A 155 5.50 -10.68 -2.45
C HIS A 155 6.65 -11.64 -2.14
N ASP A 156 7.59 -11.24 -1.32
CA ASP A 156 8.67 -12.13 -0.89
C ASP A 156 8.17 -13.09 0.20
N THR A 157 7.80 -14.29 -0.22
CA THR A 157 7.42 -15.41 0.66
C THR A 157 8.49 -16.49 0.68
N SER A 158 9.69 -16.23 0.15
CA SER A 158 10.80 -17.16 0.11
C SER A 158 11.26 -17.59 1.52
N LEU A 159 12.01 -18.68 1.62
CA LEU A 159 12.50 -19.17 2.91
C LEU A 159 13.30 -18.11 3.71
N PRO A 160 14.14 -17.25 3.08
CA PRO A 160 14.82 -16.17 3.78
C PRO A 160 13.94 -14.94 4.09
N ALA A 161 12.69 -14.87 3.62
CA ALA A 161 11.80 -13.73 3.87
C ALA A 161 11.64 -13.43 5.37
N GLY A 162 11.55 -12.15 5.71
CA GLY A 162 11.43 -11.69 7.09
C GLY A 162 10.23 -12.30 7.82
N MET A 163 9.08 -12.43 7.15
CA MET A 163 7.87 -13.01 7.72
C MET A 163 8.01 -14.49 8.16
N ARG A 164 9.05 -15.19 7.70
CA ARG A 164 9.35 -16.58 8.11
C ARG A 164 10.43 -16.68 9.18
N ARG A 165 11.04 -15.56 9.58
CA ARG A 165 12.15 -15.51 10.53
C ARG A 165 11.69 -15.11 11.92
N GLU A 166 12.60 -15.25 12.87
CA GLU A 166 12.43 -14.75 14.23
C GLU A 166 12.78 -13.26 14.28
N HIS A 167 12.01 -12.50 15.06
CA HIS A 167 12.22 -11.08 15.30
C HIS A 167 12.16 -10.76 16.79
N SER A 168 12.73 -9.60 17.16
CA SER A 168 12.68 -9.12 18.54
C SER A 168 11.22 -8.91 18.98
N VAL A 169 10.86 -9.38 20.17
CA VAL A 169 9.53 -9.16 20.77
C VAL A 169 9.19 -7.67 20.90
N ARG A 170 10.22 -6.81 20.97
CA ARG A 170 10.02 -5.36 21.05
C ARG A 170 9.50 -4.71 19.76
N ASP A 171 9.66 -5.39 18.62
CA ASP A 171 9.21 -4.90 17.31
C ASP A 171 7.73 -5.23 17.06
N ARG A 172 6.85 -4.75 17.92
CA ARG A 172 5.44 -5.13 17.97
C ARG A 172 4.43 -3.99 17.88
N ALA A 173 4.88 -2.74 17.79
CA ALA A 173 4.00 -1.57 17.84
C ALA A 173 3.10 -1.40 16.59
N GLY A 174 3.53 -1.90 15.45
CA GLY A 174 2.79 -1.84 14.18
C GLY A 174 3.32 -2.89 13.20
N LEU A 175 2.48 -3.34 12.27
CA LEU A 175 2.88 -4.29 11.24
C LEU A 175 3.78 -3.58 10.22
N ARG A 176 4.96 -4.14 9.95
CA ARG A 176 5.88 -3.63 8.94
C ARG A 176 5.31 -3.86 7.52
N HIS A 177 5.74 -3.04 6.60
CA HIS A 177 5.29 -3.08 5.21
C HIS A 177 5.56 -4.41 4.49
N ASP A 178 6.58 -5.15 4.91
CA ASP A 178 6.98 -6.47 4.41
C ASP A 178 6.53 -7.63 5.31
N ALA A 179 5.77 -7.34 6.37
CA ALA A 179 5.37 -8.26 7.44
C ALA A 179 6.55 -9.00 8.11
N SER A 180 7.78 -8.49 8.02
CA SER A 180 8.93 -9.13 8.67
C SER A 180 8.69 -9.38 10.17
N ASN A 181 7.97 -8.48 10.84
CA ASN A 181 7.61 -8.59 12.24
C ASN A 181 6.22 -9.20 12.51
N ILE A 182 5.71 -10.07 11.63
CA ILE A 182 4.36 -10.66 11.79
C ILE A 182 4.19 -11.39 13.12
N ALA A 183 5.20 -12.14 13.58
CA ALA A 183 5.12 -12.90 14.83
C ALA A 183 5.05 -11.99 16.07
N PRO A 184 5.96 -11.03 16.31
CA PRO A 184 5.82 -10.12 17.44
C PRO A 184 4.56 -9.24 17.36
N PHE A 185 4.10 -8.88 16.17
CA PHE A 185 2.85 -8.13 16.02
C PHE A 185 1.62 -8.96 16.39
N LEU A 186 1.50 -10.21 15.93
CA LEU A 186 0.44 -11.14 16.34
C LEU A 186 0.49 -11.44 17.85
N LEU A 187 1.69 -11.56 18.45
CA LEU A 187 1.85 -11.68 19.90
C LEU A 187 1.25 -10.48 20.63
N ASN A 188 1.56 -9.26 20.17
CA ASN A 188 0.96 -8.05 20.73
C ASN A 188 -0.57 -8.03 20.61
N LEU A 189 -1.10 -8.47 19.47
CA LEU A 189 -2.56 -8.57 19.30
C LEU A 189 -3.17 -9.62 20.23
N CYS A 190 -2.49 -10.73 20.45
CA CYS A 190 -2.94 -11.78 21.37
C CYS A 190 -3.01 -11.28 22.83
N GLU A 191 -2.04 -10.46 23.25
CA GLU A 191 -1.92 -9.91 24.59
C GLU A 191 -2.86 -8.71 24.83
N GLU A 192 -2.87 -7.74 23.91
CA GLU A 192 -3.50 -6.43 24.12
C GLU A 192 -4.80 -6.24 23.33
N HIS A 193 -5.01 -6.97 22.24
CA HIS A 193 -6.13 -6.82 21.31
C HIS A 193 -6.76 -8.16 20.92
N LYS A 194 -7.14 -8.94 21.92
CA LYS A 194 -7.61 -10.33 21.78
C LYS A 194 -8.71 -10.50 20.74
N GLY A 195 -9.66 -9.55 20.64
CA GLY A 195 -10.73 -9.61 19.65
C GLY A 195 -10.22 -9.56 18.21
N SER A 196 -9.23 -8.71 17.92
CA SER A 196 -8.60 -8.65 16.58
C SER A 196 -7.77 -9.90 16.28
N TYR A 197 -7.05 -10.40 17.28
CA TYR A 197 -6.30 -11.65 17.15
C TYR A 197 -7.24 -12.82 16.81
N ASP A 198 -8.33 -12.99 17.58
CA ASP A 198 -9.29 -14.07 17.37
C ASP A 198 -9.94 -13.96 15.97
N LEU A 199 -10.27 -12.75 15.51
CA LEU A 199 -10.81 -12.53 14.19
C LEU A 199 -9.82 -12.92 13.08
N ILE A 200 -8.54 -12.55 13.22
CA ILE A 200 -7.48 -12.96 12.30
C ILE A 200 -7.34 -14.48 12.26
N ARG A 201 -7.22 -15.12 13.44
CA ARG A 201 -7.12 -16.57 13.56
C ARG A 201 -8.29 -17.28 12.88
N ASP A 202 -9.52 -16.85 13.18
CA ASP A 202 -10.73 -17.49 12.67
C ASP A 202 -10.87 -17.26 11.16
N THR A 203 -10.43 -16.11 10.66
CA THR A 203 -10.33 -15.83 9.21
C THR A 203 -9.34 -16.77 8.52
N VAL A 204 -8.18 -17.03 9.12
CA VAL A 204 -7.21 -18.01 8.61
C VAL A 204 -7.79 -19.43 8.60
N ARG A 205 -8.56 -19.80 9.63
CA ARG A 205 -9.26 -21.10 9.70
C ARG A 205 -10.26 -21.31 8.55
N MET A 206 -10.84 -20.23 8.02
CA MET A 206 -11.77 -20.32 6.88
C MET A 206 -11.08 -20.81 5.60
N ILE A 207 -9.83 -20.41 5.36
CA ILE A 207 -9.07 -20.84 4.17
C ILE A 207 -8.27 -22.11 4.42
N ALA A 208 -7.96 -22.41 5.67
CA ALA A 208 -7.16 -23.56 6.10
C ALA A 208 -7.86 -24.28 7.27
N PRO A 209 -8.88 -25.12 7.01
CA PRO A 209 -9.67 -25.76 8.05
C PRO A 209 -8.87 -26.64 9.01
N PHE A 210 -7.67 -27.08 8.60
CA PHE A 210 -6.73 -27.84 9.42
C PHE A 210 -5.94 -26.96 10.39
N PHE A 211 -5.83 -25.65 10.14
CA PHE A 211 -5.16 -24.71 11.02
C PHE A 211 -5.96 -24.56 12.34
N ASP A 212 -5.26 -24.66 13.48
CA ASP A 212 -5.87 -24.46 14.80
C ASP A 212 -5.56 -23.07 15.36
N ASP A 213 -4.29 -22.81 15.66
CA ASP A 213 -3.90 -21.50 16.25
C ASP A 213 -2.43 -21.20 15.95
N PHE A 214 -2.07 -19.93 16.15
CA PHE A 214 -0.66 -19.53 16.17
C PHE A 214 -0.02 -19.93 17.51
N ILE A 215 1.28 -20.26 17.45
CA ILE A 215 2.14 -20.45 18.61
C ILE A 215 3.16 -19.31 18.56
N LEU A 216 3.09 -18.44 19.56
CA LEU A 216 3.84 -17.17 19.61
C LEU A 216 4.63 -17.09 20.91
N GLU A 217 5.41 -18.14 21.22
CA GLU A 217 6.19 -18.23 22.46
C GLU A 217 7.53 -17.49 22.32
N PRO A 218 7.76 -16.44 23.15
CA PRO A 218 9.06 -15.78 23.19
C PRO A 218 10.17 -16.75 23.64
N GLN A 219 11.29 -16.68 22.98
CA GLN A 219 12.49 -17.46 23.33
C GLN A 219 13.65 -16.50 23.63
N THR A 220 14.28 -16.70 24.79
CA THR A 220 15.47 -15.93 25.13
C THR A 220 16.67 -16.46 24.33
N LYS A 221 17.17 -15.67 23.39
CA LYS A 221 18.35 -15.97 22.59
C LYS A 221 19.38 -14.86 22.76
N GLY A 222 20.33 -15.07 23.66
CA GLY A 222 21.33 -14.04 24.00
C GLY A 222 20.70 -12.90 24.82
N PRO A 223 21.00 -11.62 24.51
CA PRO A 223 20.54 -10.46 25.26
C PRO A 223 19.09 -10.04 24.98
N GLU A 224 18.42 -10.66 23.99
CA GLU A 224 17.09 -10.29 23.53
C GLU A 224 16.14 -11.50 23.49
N GLU A 225 14.88 -11.20 23.81
CA GLU A 225 13.77 -12.12 23.54
C GLU A 225 13.34 -11.99 22.08
N LYS A 226 13.20 -13.13 21.42
CA LYS A 226 12.73 -13.23 20.04
C LYS A 226 11.55 -14.16 19.95
N VAL A 227 10.68 -13.87 19.00
CA VAL A 227 9.53 -14.71 18.65
C VAL A 227 9.54 -14.97 17.16
N ARG A 228 9.13 -16.16 16.79
CA ARG A 228 8.89 -16.56 15.39
C ARG A 228 7.47 -17.04 15.20
N LEU A 229 6.98 -17.00 13.98
CA LEU A 229 5.67 -17.53 13.64
C LEU A 229 5.73 -19.04 13.62
N GLU A 230 5.06 -19.67 14.57
CA GLU A 230 4.74 -21.08 14.58
C GLU A 230 3.23 -21.25 14.64
N TRP A 231 2.76 -22.43 14.28
CA TRP A 231 1.33 -22.71 14.25
C TRP A 231 1.04 -24.16 14.61
N ARG A 232 -0.18 -24.41 15.03
CA ARG A 232 -0.66 -25.74 15.41
C ARG A 232 -1.76 -26.18 14.47
N GLN A 233 -1.75 -27.47 14.13
CA GLN A 233 -2.80 -28.13 13.38
C GLN A 233 -3.84 -28.72 14.34
N LYS A 234 -5.13 -28.70 13.95
CA LYS A 234 -6.19 -29.35 14.72
C LYS A 234 -5.88 -30.83 14.97
N GLY A 235 -5.98 -31.28 16.22
CA GLY A 235 -5.73 -32.65 16.62
C GLY A 235 -4.24 -33.01 16.76
N SER A 236 -3.35 -32.03 16.76
CA SER A 236 -1.93 -32.20 16.97
C SER A 236 -1.37 -31.12 17.90
N ASP A 237 -0.54 -31.52 18.87
CA ASP A 237 0.19 -30.58 19.73
C ASP A 237 1.57 -30.21 19.13
N TYR A 238 1.92 -30.76 17.98
CA TYR A 238 3.20 -30.49 17.33
C TYR A 238 3.25 -29.08 16.79
N PRO A 239 4.28 -28.26 17.11
CA PRO A 239 4.46 -26.93 16.59
C PRO A 239 5.04 -26.98 15.17
N PHE A 240 4.28 -26.49 14.21
CA PHE A 240 4.73 -26.33 12.83
C PHE A 240 5.36 -24.94 12.65
N HIS A 241 6.45 -24.86 11.91
CA HIS A 241 7.11 -23.60 11.63
C HIS A 241 6.51 -22.89 10.42
N ALA A 242 6.74 -21.57 10.30
CA ALA A 242 6.27 -20.76 9.18
C ALA A 242 6.76 -21.25 7.80
N TYR A 243 7.91 -21.92 7.72
CA TYR A 243 8.41 -22.47 6.44
C TYR A 243 7.59 -23.69 5.94
N GLN A 244 6.73 -24.26 6.78
CA GLN A 244 5.80 -25.34 6.41
C GLN A 244 4.44 -24.80 5.91
N LEU A 245 4.22 -23.48 6.00
CA LEU A 245 3.10 -22.83 5.35
C LEU A 245 3.38 -22.65 3.85
N SER A 246 2.36 -22.86 3.01
CA SER A 246 2.46 -22.49 1.61
C SER A 246 2.61 -20.97 1.46
N ASP A 247 3.15 -20.52 0.31
CA ASP A 247 3.32 -19.09 0.03
C ASP A 247 2.00 -18.33 0.04
N GLY A 248 0.93 -18.91 -0.52
CA GLY A 248 -0.41 -18.33 -0.46
C GLY A 248 -0.93 -18.21 0.97
N MET A 249 -0.66 -19.21 1.81
CA MET A 249 -1.14 -19.22 3.19
C MET A 249 -0.47 -18.15 4.06
N ILE A 250 0.86 -18.05 4.00
CA ILE A 250 1.58 -17.03 4.78
C ILE A 250 1.25 -15.61 4.28
N ARG A 251 1.11 -15.42 2.96
CA ARG A 251 0.67 -14.16 2.39
C ARG A 251 -0.73 -13.77 2.87
N PHE A 252 -1.67 -14.72 2.88
CA PHE A 252 -3.02 -14.48 3.38
C PHE A 252 -3.03 -14.11 4.87
N ILE A 253 -2.21 -14.76 5.70
CA ILE A 253 -2.05 -14.41 7.13
C ILE A 253 -1.58 -12.95 7.25
N CYS A 254 -0.59 -12.52 6.47
CA CYS A 254 -0.10 -11.15 6.48
C CYS A 254 -1.17 -10.14 6.01
N LEU A 255 -1.92 -10.46 4.95
CA LEU A 255 -3.01 -9.63 4.44
C LEU A 255 -4.16 -9.52 5.46
N ALA A 256 -4.61 -10.64 6.03
CA ALA A 256 -5.65 -10.64 7.06
C ALA A 256 -5.21 -9.82 8.27
N THR A 257 -3.95 -9.96 8.70
CA THR A 257 -3.40 -9.17 9.82
C THR A 257 -3.38 -7.67 9.49
N ALA A 258 -2.93 -7.29 8.30
CA ALA A 258 -2.89 -5.88 7.86
C ALA A 258 -4.29 -5.25 7.79
N LEU A 259 -5.30 -6.01 7.31
CA LEU A 259 -6.66 -5.51 7.11
C LEU A 259 -7.52 -5.54 8.38
N LEU A 260 -7.23 -6.45 9.32
CA LEU A 260 -8.01 -6.66 10.56
C LEU A 260 -7.35 -6.04 11.80
N GLN A 261 -6.19 -5.39 11.66
CA GLN A 261 -5.52 -4.74 12.80
C GLN A 261 -6.43 -3.69 13.46
N PRO A 262 -6.35 -3.52 14.79
CA PRO A 262 -7.29 -2.66 15.55
C PRO A 262 -7.12 -1.17 15.24
N VAL A 263 -5.88 -0.75 14.96
CA VAL A 263 -5.53 0.64 14.61
C VAL A 263 -4.85 0.61 13.24
N PRO A 264 -5.63 0.62 12.15
CA PRO A 264 -5.05 0.60 10.81
C PRO A 264 -4.38 1.93 10.46
N PRO A 265 -3.41 1.93 9.53
CA PRO A 265 -2.93 3.16 8.88
C PRO A 265 -4.09 3.97 8.28
N ALA A 266 -3.95 5.29 8.14
CA ALA A 266 -5.01 6.11 7.50
C ALA A 266 -5.24 5.76 6.04
N THR A 267 -4.20 5.30 5.35
CA THR A 267 -4.29 4.75 4.00
C THR A 267 -3.44 3.48 3.90
N ILE A 268 -4.06 2.40 3.47
CA ILE A 268 -3.42 1.12 3.15
C ILE A 268 -3.33 0.99 1.64
N VAL A 269 -2.14 0.77 1.12
CA VAL A 269 -1.90 0.47 -0.29
C VAL A 269 -1.38 -0.95 -0.41
N ILE A 270 -1.99 -1.77 -1.27
CA ILE A 270 -1.60 -3.18 -1.48
C ILE A 270 -1.47 -3.44 -2.98
N ASP A 271 -0.30 -3.93 -3.37
CA ASP A 271 -0.02 -4.28 -4.77
C ASP A 271 -0.21 -5.78 -4.96
N GLU A 272 -1.06 -6.17 -5.92
CA GLU A 272 -1.36 -7.55 -6.32
C GLU A 272 -1.59 -8.52 -5.12
N PRO A 273 -2.56 -8.24 -4.24
CA PRO A 273 -2.78 -9.04 -3.04
C PRO A 273 -3.23 -10.49 -3.33
N GLU A 274 -3.77 -10.74 -4.50
CA GLU A 274 -4.30 -12.04 -4.92
C GLU A 274 -3.24 -13.06 -5.32
N LEU A 275 -1.99 -12.65 -5.53
CA LEU A 275 -0.93 -13.52 -6.03
C LEU A 275 -0.74 -14.77 -5.15
N GLY A 276 -0.84 -15.95 -5.80
CA GLY A 276 -0.65 -17.24 -5.14
C GLY A 276 -1.79 -17.67 -4.22
N LEU A 277 -2.92 -16.92 -4.19
CA LEU A 277 -4.09 -17.31 -3.43
C LEU A 277 -5.01 -18.25 -4.23
N HIS A 278 -5.62 -19.19 -3.51
CA HIS A 278 -6.68 -20.02 -4.06
C HIS A 278 -7.95 -19.15 -4.32
N PRO A 279 -8.79 -19.44 -5.35
CA PRO A 279 -10.00 -18.66 -5.66
C PRO A 279 -10.91 -18.42 -4.44
N PHE A 280 -11.09 -19.38 -3.56
CA PHE A 280 -11.86 -19.20 -2.32
C PHE A 280 -11.25 -18.12 -1.41
N ALA A 281 -9.91 -18.10 -1.29
CA ALA A 281 -9.21 -17.10 -0.48
C ALA A 281 -9.29 -15.69 -1.10
N ILE A 282 -9.38 -15.58 -2.43
CA ILE A 282 -9.61 -14.31 -3.15
C ILE A 282 -10.97 -13.73 -2.76
N GLY A 283 -12.02 -14.55 -2.70
CA GLY A 283 -13.35 -14.10 -2.25
C GLY A 283 -13.34 -13.55 -0.82
N LEU A 284 -12.69 -14.26 0.08
CA LEU A 284 -12.55 -13.81 1.46
C LEU A 284 -11.69 -12.53 1.57
N LEU A 285 -10.62 -12.45 0.81
CA LEU A 285 -9.77 -11.25 0.74
C LEU A 285 -10.56 -10.02 0.28
N ALA A 286 -11.40 -10.14 -0.75
CA ALA A 286 -12.25 -9.04 -1.20
C ALA A 286 -13.16 -8.53 -0.08
N ASN A 287 -13.78 -9.42 0.68
CA ASN A 287 -14.61 -9.04 1.84
C ASN A 287 -13.78 -8.33 2.92
N LEU A 288 -12.55 -8.79 3.18
CA LEU A 288 -11.65 -8.12 4.12
C LEU A 288 -11.26 -6.72 3.65
N ILE A 289 -10.96 -6.54 2.37
CA ILE A 289 -10.66 -5.23 1.76
C ILE A 289 -11.86 -4.29 1.88
N GLN A 290 -13.06 -4.75 1.54
CA GLN A 290 -14.29 -3.95 1.66
C GLN A 290 -14.55 -3.55 3.12
N SER A 291 -14.48 -4.50 4.06
CA SER A 291 -14.66 -4.22 5.49
C SER A 291 -13.59 -3.27 6.03
N ALA A 292 -12.34 -3.40 5.61
CA ALA A 292 -11.27 -2.48 5.99
C ALA A 292 -11.54 -1.07 5.46
N SER A 293 -12.10 -0.94 4.25
CA SER A 293 -12.39 0.36 3.63
C SER A 293 -13.45 1.19 4.37
N GLU A 294 -14.22 0.59 5.26
CA GLU A 294 -15.14 1.29 6.15
C GLU A 294 -14.42 2.01 7.32
N ARG A 295 -13.19 1.60 7.64
CA ARG A 295 -12.40 2.11 8.78
C ARG A 295 -11.15 2.88 8.37
N THR A 296 -10.64 2.61 7.18
CA THR A 296 -9.42 3.21 6.63
C THR A 296 -9.52 3.28 5.12
N GLN A 297 -8.79 4.18 4.48
CA GLN A 297 -8.74 4.18 3.03
C GLN A 297 -7.90 3.00 2.52
N VAL A 298 -8.43 2.27 1.54
CA VAL A 298 -7.73 1.14 0.91
C VAL A 298 -7.53 1.40 -0.58
N ILE A 299 -6.30 1.23 -1.05
CA ILE A 299 -5.91 1.30 -2.46
C ILE A 299 -5.32 -0.06 -2.82
N VAL A 300 -5.92 -0.74 -3.79
CA VAL A 300 -5.46 -2.04 -4.27
C VAL A 300 -5.11 -1.93 -5.73
N SER A 301 -3.95 -2.43 -6.14
CA SER A 301 -3.67 -2.68 -7.55
C SER A 301 -3.82 -4.16 -7.84
N THR A 302 -4.49 -4.53 -8.92
CA THR A 302 -4.73 -5.93 -9.27
C THR A 302 -4.69 -6.18 -10.77
N GLN A 303 -4.34 -7.41 -11.13
CA GLN A 303 -4.47 -7.95 -12.47
C GLN A 303 -5.42 -9.16 -12.50
N SER A 304 -6.12 -9.44 -11.41
CA SER A 304 -7.03 -10.57 -11.29
C SER A 304 -8.46 -10.20 -11.70
N PRO A 305 -8.97 -10.76 -12.81
CA PRO A 305 -10.39 -10.64 -13.14
C PRO A 305 -11.30 -11.15 -12.01
N ALA A 306 -10.91 -12.25 -11.36
CA ALA A 306 -11.67 -12.84 -10.27
C ALA A 306 -11.77 -11.92 -9.03
N LEU A 307 -10.72 -11.15 -8.73
CA LEU A 307 -10.76 -10.16 -7.66
C LEU A 307 -11.59 -8.94 -8.06
N LEU A 308 -11.47 -8.49 -9.33
CA LEU A 308 -12.23 -7.34 -9.85
C LEU A 308 -13.74 -7.54 -9.76
N ASP A 309 -14.26 -8.71 -10.10
CA ASP A 309 -15.70 -9.02 -10.08
C ASP A 309 -16.34 -8.92 -8.68
N LEU A 310 -15.52 -8.87 -7.64
CA LEU A 310 -15.99 -8.76 -6.26
C LEU A 310 -16.09 -7.31 -5.77
N PHE A 311 -15.71 -6.33 -6.60
CA PHE A 311 -15.79 -4.91 -6.27
C PHE A 311 -16.84 -4.19 -7.09
N LYS A 312 -17.29 -3.05 -6.57
CA LYS A 312 -18.26 -2.21 -7.29
C LYS A 312 -17.56 -1.40 -8.38
N PRO A 313 -18.23 -1.13 -9.51
CA PRO A 313 -17.68 -0.31 -10.59
C PRO A 313 -17.21 1.08 -10.14
N GLU A 314 -17.86 1.65 -9.12
CA GLU A 314 -17.52 2.95 -8.54
C GLU A 314 -16.16 2.98 -7.85
N ASP A 315 -15.68 1.83 -7.38
CA ASP A 315 -14.39 1.70 -6.68
C ASP A 315 -13.23 1.51 -7.67
N VAL A 316 -13.55 1.18 -8.93
CA VAL A 316 -12.56 0.84 -9.95
C VAL A 316 -11.92 2.10 -10.55
N ILE A 317 -10.61 2.02 -10.75
CA ILE A 317 -9.79 2.97 -11.50
C ILE A 317 -9.12 2.21 -12.63
N VAL A 318 -9.41 2.58 -13.86
CA VAL A 318 -8.80 2.03 -15.06
C VAL A 318 -7.50 2.76 -15.33
N VAL A 319 -6.40 2.02 -15.34
CA VAL A 319 -5.06 2.53 -15.61
C VAL A 319 -4.63 2.07 -16.99
N ASN A 320 -4.45 3.03 -17.88
CA ASN A 320 -4.03 2.79 -19.27
C ASN A 320 -2.70 3.43 -19.59
N ARG A 321 -2.12 3.02 -20.71
CA ARG A 321 -0.99 3.70 -21.32
C ARG A 321 -1.41 4.27 -22.67
N GLN A 322 -1.36 5.57 -22.84
CA GLN A 322 -1.73 6.27 -24.06
C GLN A 322 -0.61 7.24 -24.44
N ALA A 323 -0.18 7.23 -25.70
CA ALA A 323 0.89 8.10 -26.18
C ALA A 323 2.14 8.12 -25.25
N GLY A 324 2.50 6.96 -24.69
CA GLY A 324 3.68 6.81 -23.85
C GLY A 324 3.53 7.20 -22.37
N HIS A 325 2.38 7.73 -21.94
CA HIS A 325 2.11 8.08 -20.53
C HIS A 325 0.94 7.29 -19.94
N SER A 326 0.91 7.19 -18.61
CA SER A 326 -0.19 6.53 -17.87
C SER A 326 -1.35 7.48 -17.66
N THR A 327 -2.57 7.02 -17.97
CA THR A 327 -3.84 7.67 -17.65
C THR A 327 -4.58 6.91 -16.56
N PHE A 328 -5.39 7.62 -15.78
CA PHE A 328 -6.16 7.09 -14.65
C PHE A 328 -7.59 7.59 -14.75
N ASP A 329 -8.51 6.71 -15.07
CA ASP A 329 -9.90 7.07 -15.32
C ASP A 329 -10.84 6.22 -14.47
N ARG A 330 -11.91 6.84 -13.95
CA ARG A 330 -13.00 6.08 -13.36
C ARG A 330 -14.03 5.76 -14.44
N PRO A 331 -14.48 4.50 -14.54
CA PRO A 331 -15.51 4.13 -15.49
C PRO A 331 -16.80 4.94 -15.26
N ASN A 332 -17.40 5.41 -16.34
CA ASN A 332 -18.68 6.09 -16.26
C ASN A 332 -19.77 5.04 -15.95
N GLN A 333 -20.41 5.16 -14.78
CA GLN A 333 -21.41 4.20 -14.33
C GLN A 333 -22.66 4.16 -15.20
N ASP A 334 -23.07 5.31 -15.76
CA ASP A 334 -24.26 5.38 -16.63
C ASP A 334 -24.01 4.67 -17.96
N GLU A 335 -22.80 4.80 -18.53
CA GLU A 335 -22.39 4.07 -19.73
C GLU A 335 -22.24 2.57 -19.48
N LEU A 336 -21.79 2.17 -18.29
CA LEU A 336 -21.63 0.76 -17.94
C LEU A 336 -22.92 0.06 -17.52
N ARG A 337 -23.98 0.79 -17.17
CA ARG A 337 -25.21 0.22 -16.62
C ARG A 337 -25.85 -0.83 -17.55
N GLU A 338 -25.91 -0.55 -18.84
CA GLU A 338 -26.45 -1.49 -19.84
C GLU A 338 -25.56 -2.72 -19.98
N TRP A 339 -24.24 -2.52 -20.00
CA TRP A 339 -23.27 -3.61 -20.10
C TRP A 339 -23.25 -4.50 -18.86
N LEU A 340 -23.38 -3.92 -17.66
CA LEU A 340 -23.38 -4.65 -16.39
C LEU A 340 -24.66 -5.46 -16.16
N ALA A 341 -25.70 -5.25 -16.97
CA ALA A 341 -26.90 -6.10 -16.97
C ALA A 341 -26.63 -7.47 -17.61
N GLU A 342 -25.63 -7.57 -18.51
CA GLU A 342 -25.33 -8.77 -19.28
C GLU A 342 -23.95 -9.36 -18.97
N TYR A 343 -23.00 -8.54 -18.52
CA TYR A 343 -21.59 -8.92 -18.34
C TYR A 343 -21.08 -8.51 -16.96
N SER A 344 -20.14 -9.29 -16.40
CA SER A 344 -19.38 -8.92 -15.22
C SER A 344 -18.31 -7.86 -15.52
N MET A 345 -17.76 -7.21 -14.50
CA MET A 345 -16.65 -6.25 -14.64
C MET A 345 -15.41 -6.91 -15.27
N ALA A 346 -15.13 -8.17 -14.92
CA ALA A 346 -14.03 -8.95 -15.49
C ALA A 346 -14.25 -9.23 -16.97
N GLU A 347 -15.46 -9.60 -17.37
CA GLU A 347 -15.80 -9.82 -18.78
C GLU A 347 -15.68 -8.53 -19.61
N LEU A 348 -16.13 -7.40 -19.06
CA LEU A 348 -15.98 -6.09 -19.71
C LEU A 348 -14.51 -5.71 -19.87
N TRP A 349 -13.69 -6.03 -18.86
CA TRP A 349 -12.25 -5.83 -18.96
C TRP A 349 -11.62 -6.74 -20.02
N GLN A 350 -11.90 -8.04 -20.02
CA GLN A 350 -11.39 -9.00 -21.01
C GLN A 350 -11.82 -8.67 -22.44
N LYS A 351 -13.04 -8.13 -22.61
CA LYS A 351 -13.55 -7.63 -23.89
C LYS A 351 -13.01 -6.24 -24.28
N ASN A 352 -12.14 -5.67 -23.44
CA ASN A 352 -11.57 -4.33 -23.57
C ASN A 352 -12.62 -3.19 -23.65
N VAL A 353 -13.83 -3.42 -23.16
CA VAL A 353 -14.88 -2.38 -23.06
C VAL A 353 -14.44 -1.28 -22.11
N LEU A 354 -13.76 -1.64 -21.01
CA LEU A 354 -13.17 -0.70 -20.05
C LEU A 354 -11.92 0.00 -20.60
N ARG A 355 -11.48 -0.31 -21.80
CA ARG A 355 -10.26 0.21 -22.42
C ARG A 355 -9.00 0.02 -21.56
N ALA A 356 -8.97 -1.01 -20.73
CA ALA A 356 -7.89 -1.35 -19.80
C ALA A 356 -6.97 -2.46 -20.34
N GLY A 357 -7.05 -2.76 -21.63
CA GLY A 357 -6.22 -3.72 -22.35
C GLY A 357 -4.86 -3.12 -22.75
N PRO A 358 -3.94 -3.96 -23.29
CA PRO A 358 -2.69 -3.47 -23.85
C PRO A 358 -2.98 -2.42 -24.93
N ALA A 359 -2.31 -1.27 -24.85
CA ALA A 359 -2.41 -0.27 -25.90
C ALA A 359 -1.80 -0.85 -27.19
N ASN A 360 -2.54 -0.80 -28.29
CA ASN A 360 -1.96 -0.89 -29.61
C ASN A 360 -1.44 0.53 -29.94
N ASP A 361 -0.14 0.78 -29.68
CA ASP A 361 0.55 1.96 -30.14
C ASP A 361 0.70 1.97 -31.68
#